data_2e13f248a5954432eac58831ee85eefb
#
_entry.id   2e13f248a5954432eac58831ee85eefb
#
_cell.length_a   1.000
_cell.length_b   1.000
_cell.length_c   1.000
_cell.angle_alpha   90.00
_cell.angle_beta   90.00
_cell.angle_gamma   90.00
#
_symmetry.space_group_name_H-M   'P 1'
#
loop_
_entity.id
_entity.type
_entity.pdbx_description
1 polymer ?
#
loop_
_entity_poly.entity_id
_entity_poly.type
_entity_poly.pdbx_seq_one_letter_code
_entity_poly.pdbx_strand_id
1 'polypeptide(L)'
;MTRPYFASYYRWLVARRLLGLNLEARRILDVGCDDANFLGRSPAPLRVGVDLAPRARPEAGIEILRADARTLPVLDGRFDCILAFDVLEHIEDDRAVMGELLRVLAPGGTLWLSTPARDTSFWPAFIHPYANRTFGHVRNGYTVKQICGLIESPDYYVELFYWNEPLLRAAFVPLHLLDRLAPPLADLCTRACVALDSRRPDGTAGHVFGRITRNPAAL
;
A
#
# COMPACT_ATOMS: atom_id res chain seq x y z
N MET A 1 3.54 -2.82 -20.78
CA MET A 1 3.06 -2.69 -19.38
C MET A 1 2.12 -3.83 -19.07
N THR A 2 2.47 -4.70 -18.14
CA THR A 2 1.56 -5.70 -17.61
C THR A 2 0.45 -4.96 -16.84
N ARG A 3 -0.77 -5.43 -16.97
CA ARG A 3 -1.90 -4.83 -16.29
C ARG A 3 -1.80 -5.10 -14.78
N PRO A 4 -2.05 -4.10 -13.91
CA PRO A 4 -1.98 -4.30 -12.47
C PRO A 4 -3.01 -5.32 -12.00
N TYR A 5 -2.66 -6.06 -10.97
CA TYR A 5 -3.65 -6.76 -10.19
C TYR A 5 -4.74 -5.78 -9.73
N PHE A 6 -5.99 -6.13 -9.87
CA PHE A 6 -7.14 -5.26 -9.63
C PHE A 6 -7.09 -4.53 -8.27
N ALA A 7 -6.73 -5.24 -7.19
CA ALA A 7 -6.64 -4.66 -5.86
C ALA A 7 -5.52 -3.59 -5.75
N SER A 8 -4.36 -3.83 -6.37
CA SER A 8 -3.25 -2.85 -6.41
C SER A 8 -3.66 -1.59 -7.18
N TYR A 9 -4.39 -1.75 -8.27
CA TYR A 9 -4.91 -0.62 -9.04
C TYR A 9 -5.90 0.22 -8.24
N TYR A 10 -6.81 -0.41 -7.50
CA TYR A 10 -7.74 0.29 -6.62
C TYR A 10 -7.02 1.12 -5.55
N ARG A 11 -6.05 0.52 -4.85
CA ARG A 11 -5.25 1.22 -3.82
C ARG A 11 -4.52 2.42 -4.40
N TRP A 12 -3.95 2.28 -5.59
CA TRP A 12 -3.31 3.38 -6.30
C TRP A 12 -4.28 4.52 -6.59
N LEU A 13 -5.49 4.22 -7.06
CA LEU A 13 -6.52 5.24 -7.33
C LEU A 13 -6.92 5.97 -6.04
N VAL A 14 -7.12 5.23 -4.93
CA VAL A 14 -7.44 5.82 -3.63
C VAL A 14 -6.31 6.70 -3.12
N ALA A 15 -5.08 6.19 -3.08
CA ALA A 15 -3.92 6.94 -2.61
C ALA A 15 -3.68 8.21 -3.46
N ARG A 16 -3.80 8.10 -4.77
CA ARG A 16 -3.67 9.25 -5.69
C ARG A 16 -4.74 10.31 -5.43
N ARG A 17 -6.00 9.89 -5.27
CA ARG A 17 -7.11 10.82 -5.10
C ARG A 17 -7.09 11.54 -3.75
N LEU A 18 -6.76 10.82 -2.68
CA LEU A 18 -6.99 11.27 -1.31
C LEU A 18 -5.74 11.77 -0.61
N LEU A 19 -4.61 11.18 -0.91
CA LEU A 19 -3.33 11.53 -0.31
C LEU A 19 -2.46 12.36 -1.25
N GLY A 20 -2.90 12.54 -2.50
CA GLY A 20 -2.10 13.21 -3.51
C GLY A 20 -0.86 12.40 -3.88
N LEU A 21 -0.95 11.06 -3.87
CA LEU A 21 0.18 10.21 -4.26
C LEU A 21 0.74 10.65 -5.60
N ASN A 22 1.96 11.18 -5.55
CA ASN A 22 2.73 11.54 -6.71
C ASN A 22 3.95 10.62 -6.81
N LEU A 23 4.09 9.93 -7.94
CA LEU A 23 5.23 9.06 -8.21
C LEU A 23 6.38 9.79 -8.92
N GLU A 24 6.37 11.12 -8.98
CA GLU A 24 7.42 11.98 -9.55
C GLU A 24 8.61 12.19 -8.58
N ALA A 25 8.88 11.20 -7.75
CA ALA A 25 10.06 11.20 -6.90
C ALA A 25 11.34 10.93 -7.70
N ARG A 26 12.50 11.27 -7.15
CA ARG A 26 13.80 10.90 -7.75
C ARG A 26 14.16 9.45 -7.47
N ARG A 27 13.82 8.96 -6.27
CA ARG A 27 14.18 7.64 -5.76
C ARG A 27 12.97 7.04 -5.08
N ILE A 28 12.41 5.99 -5.67
CA ILE A 28 11.23 5.32 -5.16
C ILE A 28 11.56 3.89 -4.74
N LEU A 29 11.04 3.50 -3.57
CA LEU A 29 11.08 2.15 -3.05
C LEU A 29 9.65 1.63 -2.91
N ASP A 30 9.39 0.42 -3.41
CA ASP A 30 8.14 -0.30 -3.24
C ASP A 30 8.39 -1.56 -2.41
N VAL A 31 7.92 -1.59 -1.17
CA VAL A 31 8.07 -2.71 -0.24
C VAL A 31 6.83 -3.59 -0.31
N GLY A 32 7.00 -4.89 -0.54
CA GLY A 32 5.92 -5.79 -0.94
C GLY A 32 5.52 -5.55 -2.40
N CYS A 33 6.51 -5.34 -3.26
CA CYS A 33 6.30 -4.89 -4.64
C CYS A 33 5.64 -5.91 -5.56
N ASP A 34 5.63 -7.19 -5.21
CA ASP A 34 5.06 -8.30 -5.96
C ASP A 34 5.36 -8.25 -7.48
N ASP A 35 4.44 -7.68 -8.28
CA ASP A 35 4.59 -7.52 -9.74
C ASP A 35 5.22 -6.18 -10.16
N ALA A 36 5.66 -5.35 -9.21
CA ALA A 36 6.28 -4.03 -9.38
C ALA A 36 5.41 -3.01 -10.17
N ASN A 37 4.12 -3.16 -10.12
CA ASN A 37 3.18 -2.39 -10.92
C ASN A 37 3.22 -0.87 -10.65
N PHE A 38 3.43 -0.48 -9.39
CA PHE A 38 3.58 0.92 -9.02
C PHE A 38 4.88 1.51 -9.58
N LEU A 39 5.96 0.75 -9.54
CA LEU A 39 7.26 1.18 -10.08
C LEU A 39 7.23 1.39 -11.58
N GLY A 40 6.51 0.53 -12.32
CA GLY A 40 6.31 0.70 -13.76
C GLY A 40 5.54 1.96 -14.15
N ARG A 41 4.82 2.58 -13.20
CA ARG A 41 4.07 3.84 -13.40
C ARG A 41 4.87 5.08 -13.02
N SER A 42 5.99 4.91 -12.34
CA SER A 42 6.82 6.01 -11.87
C SER A 42 7.85 6.42 -12.93
N PRO A 43 8.01 7.73 -13.19
CA PRO A 43 9.10 8.24 -14.02
C PRO A 43 10.43 8.36 -13.25
N ALA A 44 10.48 7.94 -11.98
CA ALA A 44 11.66 8.07 -11.14
C ALA A 44 12.91 7.44 -11.78
N PRO A 45 14.07 8.12 -11.76
CA PRO A 45 15.32 7.57 -12.28
C PRO A 45 15.81 6.33 -11.51
N LEU A 46 15.55 6.26 -10.19
CA LEU A 46 15.85 5.10 -9.36
C LEU A 46 14.53 4.49 -8.86
N ARG A 47 14.27 3.27 -9.29
CA ARG A 47 13.07 2.49 -8.95
C ARG A 47 13.49 1.14 -8.40
N VAL A 48 13.22 0.91 -7.12
CA VAL A 48 13.60 -0.32 -6.42
C VAL A 48 12.35 -0.98 -5.83
N GLY A 49 12.17 -2.25 -6.10
CA GLY A 49 11.17 -3.11 -5.48
C GLY A 49 11.81 -4.10 -4.52
N VAL A 50 11.19 -4.31 -3.37
CA VAL A 50 11.59 -5.34 -2.40
C VAL A 50 10.41 -6.24 -2.10
N ASP A 51 10.63 -7.56 -2.17
CA ASP A 51 9.64 -8.57 -1.82
C ASP A 51 10.32 -9.87 -1.41
N LEU A 52 9.68 -10.69 -0.55
CA LEU A 52 10.17 -12.03 -0.20
C LEU A 52 10.10 -13.01 -1.37
N ALA A 53 9.11 -12.86 -2.23
CA ALA A 53 8.87 -13.74 -3.37
C ALA A 53 8.34 -12.95 -4.58
N PRO A 54 9.14 -12.02 -5.14
CA PRO A 54 8.70 -11.14 -6.21
C PRO A 54 8.26 -11.92 -7.44
N ARG A 55 7.11 -11.55 -8.00
CA ARG A 55 6.60 -12.05 -9.29
C ARG A 55 6.96 -11.12 -10.45
N ALA A 56 7.51 -9.95 -10.11
CA ALA A 56 7.96 -8.97 -11.09
C ALA A 56 8.97 -9.57 -12.08
N ARG A 57 8.80 -9.25 -13.35
CA ARG A 57 9.80 -9.55 -14.38
C ARG A 57 10.79 -8.39 -14.46
N PRO A 58 12.07 -8.68 -14.76
CA PRO A 58 13.03 -7.60 -15.00
C PRO A 58 12.51 -6.64 -16.08
N GLU A 59 12.41 -5.37 -15.71
CA GLU A 59 12.03 -4.28 -16.62
C GLU A 59 13.13 -3.21 -16.57
N ALA A 60 13.43 -2.58 -17.71
CA ALA A 60 14.50 -1.60 -17.79
C ALA A 60 14.29 -0.45 -16.78
N GLY A 61 15.29 -0.21 -15.96
CA GLY A 61 15.28 0.84 -14.95
C GLY A 61 14.47 0.53 -13.70
N ILE A 62 14.08 -0.73 -13.47
CA ILE A 62 13.50 -1.20 -12.21
C ILE A 62 14.40 -2.30 -11.65
N GLU A 63 14.86 -2.09 -10.42
CA GLU A 63 15.65 -3.07 -9.67
C GLU A 63 14.72 -3.82 -8.71
N ILE A 64 14.74 -5.15 -8.75
CA ILE A 64 13.95 -5.99 -7.85
C ILE A 64 14.89 -6.77 -6.95
N LEU A 65 14.73 -6.57 -5.63
CA LEU A 65 15.48 -7.23 -4.60
C LEU A 65 14.60 -8.24 -3.87
N ARG A 66 15.07 -9.46 -3.76
CA ARG A 66 14.45 -10.46 -2.88
C ARG A 66 14.99 -10.29 -1.48
N ALA A 67 14.20 -9.68 -0.58
CA ALA A 67 14.61 -9.42 0.79
C ALA A 67 13.42 -9.35 1.75
N ASP A 68 13.74 -9.40 3.04
CA ASP A 68 12.77 -9.26 4.13
C ASP A 68 12.57 -7.78 4.46
N ALA A 69 11.31 -7.35 4.57
CA ALA A 69 10.97 -5.97 4.91
C ALA A 69 11.41 -5.55 6.33
N ARG A 70 11.70 -6.54 7.21
CA ARG A 70 12.25 -6.29 8.56
C ARG A 70 13.73 -5.93 8.57
N THR A 71 14.42 -6.14 7.44
CA THR A 71 15.87 -5.86 7.28
C THR A 71 16.15 -5.49 5.83
N LEU A 72 15.80 -4.26 5.46
CA LEU A 72 15.95 -3.80 4.09
C LEU A 72 17.43 -3.63 3.69
N PRO A 73 17.90 -4.24 2.59
CA PRO A 73 19.30 -4.19 2.18
C PRO A 73 19.63 -2.87 1.45
N VAL A 74 19.21 -1.76 2.03
CA VAL A 74 19.38 -0.43 1.48
C VAL A 74 19.83 0.56 2.55
N LEU A 75 20.52 1.63 2.15
CA LEU A 75 21.09 2.64 3.04
C LEU A 75 20.00 3.54 3.66
N ASP A 76 20.34 4.11 4.83
CA ASP A 76 19.52 5.09 5.54
C ASP A 76 19.23 6.32 4.68
N GLY A 77 18.02 6.85 4.78
CA GLY A 77 17.65 8.09 4.11
C GLY A 77 17.79 8.05 2.57
N ARG A 78 17.68 6.87 1.97
CA ARG A 78 18.00 6.69 0.55
C ARG A 78 16.85 7.07 -0.37
N PHE A 79 15.58 6.98 0.08
CA PHE A 79 14.41 7.10 -0.79
C PHE A 79 13.55 8.31 -0.46
N ASP A 80 13.17 9.05 -1.50
CA ASP A 80 12.29 10.24 -1.39
C ASP A 80 10.82 9.83 -1.33
N CYS A 81 10.49 8.67 -1.90
CA CYS A 81 9.15 8.09 -1.89
C CYS A 81 9.23 6.60 -1.55
N ILE A 82 8.47 6.18 -0.57
CA ILE A 82 8.33 4.76 -0.20
C ILE A 82 6.86 4.38 -0.31
N LEU A 83 6.61 3.23 -0.92
CA LEU A 83 5.31 2.59 -0.97
C LEU A 83 5.35 1.34 -0.09
N ALA A 84 4.33 1.15 0.74
CA ALA A 84 4.11 -0.07 1.54
C ALA A 84 2.60 -0.33 1.59
N PHE A 85 2.06 -0.90 0.52
CA PHE A 85 0.63 -1.16 0.40
C PHE A 85 0.31 -2.61 0.74
N ASP A 86 -0.46 -2.80 1.82
CA ASP A 86 -0.88 -4.09 2.35
C ASP A 86 0.31 -5.02 2.61
N VAL A 87 1.23 -4.56 3.45
CA VAL A 87 2.46 -5.28 3.85
C VAL A 87 2.42 -5.65 5.34
N LEU A 88 2.06 -4.70 6.20
CA LEU A 88 2.18 -4.83 7.65
C LEU A 88 1.34 -5.98 8.22
N GLU A 89 0.18 -6.26 7.65
CA GLU A 89 -0.72 -7.34 8.08
C GLU A 89 -0.16 -8.74 7.85
N HIS A 90 0.86 -8.88 7.00
CA HIS A 90 1.51 -10.15 6.68
C HIS A 90 2.70 -10.47 7.58
N ILE A 91 3.18 -9.51 8.39
CA ILE A 91 4.43 -9.63 9.16
C ILE A 91 4.15 -9.49 10.65
N GLU A 92 4.58 -10.47 11.45
CA GLU A 92 4.37 -10.44 12.90
C GLU A 92 5.09 -9.28 13.58
N ASP A 93 6.37 -9.04 13.21
CA ASP A 93 7.17 -7.93 13.72
C ASP A 93 6.98 -6.67 12.86
N ASP A 94 5.81 -6.05 13.00
CA ASP A 94 5.45 -4.82 12.31
C ASP A 94 6.27 -3.60 12.77
N ARG A 95 6.78 -3.63 14.02
CA ARG A 95 7.69 -2.58 14.52
C ARG A 95 9.01 -2.59 13.77
N ALA A 96 9.61 -3.75 13.53
CA ALA A 96 10.82 -3.86 12.73
C ALA A 96 10.59 -3.35 11.31
N VAL A 97 9.47 -3.71 10.67
CA VAL A 97 9.12 -3.21 9.34
C VAL A 97 8.97 -1.70 9.33
N MET A 98 8.18 -1.14 10.26
CA MET A 98 8.00 0.31 10.32
C MET A 98 9.33 1.03 10.57
N GLY A 99 10.15 0.50 11.49
CA GLY A 99 11.49 1.04 11.76
C GLY A 99 12.37 1.10 10.49
N GLU A 100 12.37 0.03 9.70
CA GLU A 100 13.12 0.00 8.43
C GLU A 100 12.56 0.98 7.39
N LEU A 101 11.22 1.04 7.24
CA LEU A 101 10.59 2.01 6.33
C LEU A 101 10.97 3.45 6.70
N LEU A 102 10.95 3.78 8.00
CA LEU A 102 11.33 5.11 8.47
C LEU A 102 12.84 5.37 8.37
N ARG A 103 13.69 4.36 8.61
CA ARG A 103 15.16 4.45 8.48
C ARG A 103 15.57 4.81 7.05
N VAL A 104 15.00 4.14 6.06
CA VAL A 104 15.38 4.31 4.65
C VAL A 104 14.72 5.53 3.99
N LEU A 105 13.76 6.19 4.67
CA LEU A 105 13.10 7.39 4.20
C LEU A 105 14.00 8.61 4.33
N ALA A 106 14.23 9.30 3.22
CA ALA A 106 15.04 10.52 3.18
C ALA A 106 14.40 11.68 3.97
N PRO A 107 15.18 12.63 4.51
CA PRO A 107 14.65 13.89 5.00
C PRO A 107 13.78 14.57 3.93
N GLY A 108 12.58 15.01 4.29
CA GLY A 108 11.57 15.53 3.35
C GLY A 108 10.88 14.48 2.49
N GLY A 109 11.29 13.21 2.60
CA GLY A 109 10.66 12.09 1.89
C GLY A 109 9.30 11.71 2.46
N THR A 110 8.53 10.95 1.70
CA THR A 110 7.16 10.52 2.06
C THR A 110 7.00 9.02 1.92
N LEU A 111 6.53 8.38 2.99
CA LEU A 111 6.04 7.00 3.01
C LEU A 111 4.52 7.00 2.80
N TRP A 112 4.08 6.21 1.84
CA TRP A 112 2.69 5.94 1.56
C TRP A 112 2.37 4.51 1.96
N LEU A 113 1.36 4.32 2.78
CA LEU A 113 0.96 3.00 3.24
C LEU A 113 -0.54 2.75 3.09
N SER A 114 -0.89 1.48 2.95
CA SER A 114 -2.24 0.98 3.22
C SER A 114 -2.17 -0.32 3.99
N THR A 115 -3.24 -0.61 4.71
CA THR A 115 -3.47 -1.89 5.39
C THR A 115 -4.96 -2.06 5.62
N PRO A 116 -5.51 -3.29 5.69
CA PRO A 116 -6.89 -3.50 6.10
C PRO A 116 -7.19 -2.83 7.44
N ALA A 117 -8.34 -2.22 7.57
CA ALA A 117 -8.81 -1.75 8.87
C ALA A 117 -9.19 -2.95 9.75
N ARG A 118 -8.95 -2.84 11.08
CA ARG A 118 -9.10 -3.94 12.03
C ARG A 118 -10.47 -4.63 11.99
N ASP A 119 -11.52 -3.81 11.83
CA ASP A 119 -12.91 -4.29 11.87
C ASP A 119 -13.46 -4.61 10.48
N THR A 120 -12.54 -4.75 9.51
CA THR A 120 -12.87 -5.12 8.14
C THR A 120 -13.43 -6.54 8.09
N SER A 121 -14.64 -6.70 7.58
CA SER A 121 -15.23 -8.01 7.28
C SER A 121 -15.48 -8.16 5.77
N PHE A 122 -15.14 -9.31 5.20
CA PHE A 122 -15.56 -9.66 3.84
C PHE A 122 -17.06 -9.96 3.82
N TRP A 123 -17.71 -9.61 2.74
CA TRP A 123 -19.08 -10.03 2.52
C TRP A 123 -19.13 -11.12 1.45
N PRO A 124 -19.83 -12.24 1.66
CA PRO A 124 -20.53 -12.65 2.90
C PRO A 124 -19.58 -12.96 4.06
N ALA A 125 -20.00 -12.67 5.30
CA ALA A 125 -19.14 -12.72 6.49
C ALA A 125 -18.49 -14.10 6.75
N PHE A 126 -19.10 -15.19 6.30
CA PHE A 126 -18.53 -16.54 6.47
C PHE A 126 -17.26 -16.78 5.63
N ILE A 127 -16.97 -15.95 4.64
CA ILE A 127 -15.76 -16.04 3.80
C ILE A 127 -14.54 -15.44 4.53
N HIS A 128 -14.77 -14.57 5.53
CA HIS A 128 -13.71 -13.80 6.19
C HIS A 128 -12.54 -14.66 6.74
N PRO A 129 -12.79 -15.76 7.52
CA PRO A 129 -11.67 -16.57 8.03
C PRO A 129 -10.90 -17.28 6.91
N TYR A 130 -11.58 -17.67 5.84
CA TYR A 130 -10.95 -18.30 4.67
C TYR A 130 -10.11 -17.29 3.90
N ALA A 131 -10.64 -16.10 3.67
CA ALA A 131 -9.94 -15.02 2.96
C ALA A 131 -8.64 -14.63 3.69
N ASN A 132 -8.68 -14.41 5.01
CA ASN A 132 -7.49 -14.07 5.79
C ASN A 132 -6.40 -15.13 5.69
N ARG A 133 -6.77 -16.42 5.77
CA ARG A 133 -5.80 -17.53 5.58
C ARG A 133 -5.25 -17.57 4.17
N THR A 134 -6.08 -17.39 3.17
CA THR A 134 -5.69 -17.42 1.75
C THR A 134 -4.74 -16.29 1.39
N PHE A 135 -4.95 -15.11 1.98
CA PHE A 135 -4.06 -13.95 1.81
C PHE A 135 -2.84 -13.97 2.72
N GLY A 136 -2.73 -14.93 3.64
CA GLY A 136 -1.58 -15.06 4.54
C GLY A 136 -1.50 -13.95 5.60
N HIS A 137 -2.63 -13.38 6.01
CA HIS A 137 -2.67 -12.36 7.05
C HIS A 137 -2.38 -12.98 8.42
N VAL A 138 -1.41 -12.44 9.14
CA VAL A 138 -1.11 -12.81 10.54
C VAL A 138 -2.00 -12.04 11.53
N ARG A 139 -2.68 -10.99 11.05
CA ARG A 139 -3.64 -10.16 11.82
C ARG A 139 -4.78 -9.64 10.96
N ASN A 140 -5.90 -9.28 11.60
CA ASN A 140 -7.10 -8.81 10.90
C ASN A 140 -7.01 -7.37 10.38
N GLY A 141 -5.85 -6.71 10.49
CA GLY A 141 -5.65 -5.33 10.10
C GLY A 141 -5.38 -4.40 11.29
N TYR A 142 -5.45 -3.09 11.05
CA TYR A 142 -5.03 -2.07 12.02
C TYR A 142 -6.08 -1.02 12.29
N THR A 143 -6.00 -0.41 13.47
CA THR A 143 -6.60 0.89 13.73
C THR A 143 -5.59 1.99 13.42
N VAL A 144 -6.07 3.22 13.17
CA VAL A 144 -5.22 4.41 13.02
C VAL A 144 -4.30 4.58 14.24
N LYS A 145 -4.84 4.37 15.47
CA LYS A 145 -4.05 4.46 16.70
C LYS A 145 -2.89 3.46 16.76
N GLN A 146 -3.11 2.22 16.27
CA GLN A 146 -2.05 1.22 16.23
C GLN A 146 -0.93 1.61 15.24
N ILE A 147 -1.27 2.11 14.06
CA ILE A 147 -0.27 2.61 13.10
C ILE A 147 0.49 3.80 13.70
N CYS A 148 -0.18 4.78 14.30
CA CYS A 148 0.48 5.89 14.99
C CYS A 148 1.45 5.40 16.08
N GLY A 149 1.09 4.34 16.82
CA GLY A 149 1.95 3.75 17.84
C GLY A 149 3.18 2.99 17.32
N LEU A 150 3.29 2.79 16.01
CA LEU A 150 4.52 2.28 15.37
C LEU A 150 5.49 3.42 14.99
N ILE A 151 5.03 4.68 15.04
CA ILE A 151 5.80 5.87 14.65
C ILE A 151 6.08 6.69 15.88
N GLU A 152 7.09 6.28 16.66
CA GLU A 152 7.39 6.85 17.99
C GLU A 152 8.35 8.06 17.93
N SER A 153 8.34 8.83 16.84
CA SER A 153 9.24 9.99 16.70
C SER A 153 8.49 11.24 16.25
N PRO A 154 8.81 12.41 16.84
CA PRO A 154 8.27 13.71 16.42
C PRO A 154 8.80 14.17 15.05
N ASP A 155 9.77 13.46 14.49
CA ASP A 155 10.40 13.80 13.22
C ASP A 155 9.51 13.53 12.00
N TYR A 156 8.31 12.99 12.23
CA TYR A 156 7.39 12.63 11.16
C TYR A 156 6.06 13.35 11.28
N TYR A 157 5.62 13.92 10.19
CA TYR A 157 4.26 14.37 10.03
C TYR A 157 3.39 13.22 9.53
N VAL A 158 2.37 12.85 10.30
CA VAL A 158 1.54 11.65 10.07
C VAL A 158 0.12 12.05 9.72
N GLU A 159 -0.35 11.63 8.56
CA GLU A 159 -1.72 11.76 8.11
C GLU A 159 -2.30 10.38 7.83
N LEU A 160 -3.23 9.93 8.67
CA LEU A 160 -3.88 8.63 8.57
C LEU A 160 -5.39 8.80 8.55
N PHE A 161 -6.10 7.98 7.79
CA PHE A 161 -7.55 7.97 7.78
C PHE A 161 -8.11 6.60 7.40
N TYR A 162 -9.35 6.35 7.82
CA TYR A 162 -10.13 5.21 7.38
C TYR A 162 -10.78 5.49 6.04
N TRP A 163 -10.73 4.49 5.17
CA TRP A 163 -11.39 4.49 3.88
C TRP A 163 -12.46 3.41 3.88
N ASN A 164 -13.72 3.82 3.77
CA ASN A 164 -14.84 2.90 3.64
C ASN A 164 -15.09 2.58 2.16
N GLU A 165 -15.14 1.31 1.85
CA GLU A 165 -15.21 0.79 0.48
C GLU A 165 -16.37 -0.19 0.25
N PRO A 166 -17.63 0.14 0.64
CA PRO A 166 -18.74 -0.77 0.55
C PRO A 166 -19.05 -1.19 -0.90
N LEU A 167 -18.90 -0.28 -1.84
CA LEU A 167 -19.18 -0.56 -3.26
C LEU A 167 -18.12 -1.47 -3.85
N LEU A 168 -16.83 -1.19 -3.60
CA LEU A 168 -15.75 -2.08 -4.04
C LEU A 168 -15.94 -3.48 -3.49
N ARG A 169 -16.27 -3.62 -2.21
CA ARG A 169 -16.45 -4.92 -1.57
C ARG A 169 -17.61 -5.70 -2.13
N ALA A 170 -18.76 -5.06 -2.34
CA ALA A 170 -19.91 -5.67 -2.98
C ALA A 170 -19.62 -6.07 -4.43
N ALA A 171 -18.83 -5.26 -5.13
CA ALA A 171 -18.47 -5.46 -6.53
C ALA A 171 -17.17 -6.27 -6.73
N PHE A 172 -16.47 -6.69 -5.68
CA PHE A 172 -15.13 -7.27 -5.80
C PHE A 172 -15.08 -8.48 -6.75
N VAL A 173 -15.94 -9.47 -6.55
CA VAL A 173 -15.98 -10.67 -7.40
C VAL A 173 -16.41 -10.33 -8.82
N PRO A 174 -17.51 -9.61 -9.06
CA PRO A 174 -17.89 -9.18 -10.42
C PRO A 174 -16.78 -8.37 -11.12
N LEU A 175 -16.13 -7.44 -10.40
CA LEU A 175 -15.07 -6.62 -10.98
C LEU A 175 -13.83 -7.46 -11.33
N HIS A 176 -13.49 -8.45 -10.51
CA HIS A 176 -12.39 -9.36 -10.80
C HIS A 176 -12.63 -10.20 -12.04
N LEU A 177 -13.87 -10.66 -12.26
CA LEU A 177 -14.26 -11.36 -13.48
C LEU A 177 -14.27 -10.41 -14.69
N LEU A 178 -14.84 -9.22 -14.52
CA LEU A 178 -14.90 -8.20 -15.56
C LEU A 178 -13.49 -7.75 -15.98
N ASP A 179 -12.55 -7.72 -15.05
CA ASP A 179 -11.16 -7.38 -15.30
C ASP A 179 -10.47 -8.34 -16.28
N ARG A 180 -10.90 -9.60 -16.28
CA ARG A 180 -10.42 -10.62 -17.22
C ARG A 180 -11.08 -10.54 -18.59
N LEU A 181 -12.37 -10.18 -18.64
CA LEU A 181 -13.20 -10.24 -19.84
C LEU A 181 -13.26 -8.91 -20.59
N ALA A 182 -13.37 -7.81 -19.88
CA ALA A 182 -13.53 -6.45 -20.43
C ALA A 182 -12.75 -5.41 -19.60
N PRO A 183 -11.41 -5.43 -19.68
CA PRO A 183 -10.53 -4.57 -18.89
C PRO A 183 -10.89 -3.08 -18.85
N PRO A 184 -11.22 -2.42 -19.97
CA PRO A 184 -11.56 -0.99 -19.93
C PRO A 184 -12.83 -0.71 -19.12
N LEU A 185 -13.79 -1.63 -19.15
CA LEU A 185 -15.03 -1.49 -18.38
C LEU A 185 -14.78 -1.72 -16.88
N ALA A 186 -13.93 -2.68 -16.53
CA ALA A 186 -13.50 -2.89 -15.14
C ALA A 186 -12.79 -1.65 -14.57
N ASP A 187 -11.93 -1.00 -15.37
CA ASP A 187 -11.28 0.26 -14.99
C ASP A 187 -12.31 1.37 -14.71
N LEU A 188 -13.27 1.57 -15.60
CA LEU A 188 -14.33 2.55 -15.42
C LEU A 188 -15.15 2.28 -14.15
N CYS A 189 -15.57 1.03 -13.94
CA CYS A 189 -16.33 0.65 -12.75
C CYS A 189 -15.52 0.83 -11.46
N THR A 190 -14.22 0.50 -11.48
CA THR A 190 -13.32 0.71 -10.33
C THR A 190 -13.20 2.19 -9.99
N ARG A 191 -13.02 3.05 -10.98
CA ARG A 191 -13.01 4.51 -10.79
C ARG A 191 -14.32 5.04 -10.22
N ALA A 192 -15.46 4.49 -10.66
CA ALA A 192 -16.76 4.83 -10.11
C ALA A 192 -16.88 4.41 -8.65
N CYS A 193 -16.43 3.19 -8.27
CA CYS A 193 -16.37 2.78 -6.87
C CYS A 193 -15.53 3.74 -6.03
N VAL A 194 -14.30 4.07 -6.46
CA VAL A 194 -13.44 5.03 -5.75
C VAL A 194 -14.09 6.42 -5.67
N ALA A 195 -14.87 6.82 -6.66
CA ALA A 195 -15.55 8.12 -6.66
C ALA A 195 -16.69 8.19 -5.63
N LEU A 196 -17.38 7.09 -5.40
CA LEU A 196 -18.55 6.98 -4.55
C LEU A 196 -18.23 6.50 -3.13
N ASP A 197 -17.18 5.70 -2.96
CA ASP A 197 -16.64 5.33 -1.66
C ASP A 197 -16.07 6.56 -0.94
N SER A 198 -16.02 6.56 0.40
CA SER A 198 -15.76 7.78 1.16
C SER A 198 -14.83 7.57 2.36
N ARG A 199 -14.18 8.67 2.80
CA ARG A 199 -13.53 8.73 4.11
C ARG A 199 -14.58 8.59 5.22
N ARG A 200 -14.21 7.88 6.32
CA ARG A 200 -14.99 7.86 7.54
C ARG A 200 -14.10 8.04 8.76
N PRO A 201 -14.55 8.84 9.76
CA PRO A 201 -13.81 9.06 11.00
C PRO A 201 -13.91 7.88 11.97
N ASP A 202 -14.94 7.06 11.85
CA ASP A 202 -15.38 6.08 12.85
C ASP A 202 -14.82 4.66 12.69
N GLY A 203 -13.91 4.45 11.75
CA GLY A 203 -13.19 3.17 11.60
C GLY A 203 -14.03 2.00 11.10
N THR A 204 -15.27 2.23 10.68
CA THR A 204 -16.13 1.17 10.15
C THR A 204 -15.70 0.76 8.76
N ALA A 205 -14.94 -0.31 8.69
CA ALA A 205 -14.77 -1.17 7.52
C ALA A 205 -14.05 -0.60 6.28
N GLY A 206 -12.96 -1.19 5.92
CA GLY A 206 -12.22 -0.95 4.69
C GLY A 206 -10.73 -1.03 4.90
N HIS A 207 -10.04 0.03 4.55
CA HIS A 207 -8.60 0.16 4.73
C HIS A 207 -8.26 1.39 5.58
N VAL A 208 -7.11 1.33 6.22
CA VAL A 208 -6.39 2.51 6.68
C VAL A 208 -5.43 2.91 5.57
N PHE A 209 -5.47 4.18 5.19
CA PHE A 209 -4.49 4.78 4.29
C PHE A 209 -3.68 5.83 5.04
N GLY A 210 -2.39 5.94 4.70
CA GLY A 210 -1.48 6.85 5.37
C GLY A 210 -0.47 7.52 4.45
N ARG A 211 -0.16 8.76 4.84
CA ARG A 211 0.98 9.52 4.36
C ARG A 211 1.81 9.94 5.56
N ILE A 212 3.07 9.52 5.58
CA ILE A 212 4.01 9.82 6.64
C ILE A 212 5.19 10.55 5.99
N THR A 213 5.38 11.81 6.34
CA THR A 213 6.45 12.65 5.76
C THR A 213 7.50 12.92 6.81
N ARG A 214 8.77 12.60 6.51
CA ARG A 214 9.89 12.91 7.38
C ARG A 214 10.18 14.42 7.35
N ASN A 215 10.33 15.02 8.51
CA ASN A 215 10.68 16.42 8.61
C ASN A 215 12.03 16.67 7.88
N PRO A 216 12.12 17.67 6.98
CA PRO A 216 13.38 17.99 6.30
C PRO A 216 14.52 18.39 7.24
N ALA A 217 14.19 18.91 8.43
CA ALA A 217 15.16 19.32 9.45
C ALA A 217 15.55 18.20 10.43
N ALA A 218 14.96 17.01 10.31
CA ALA A 218 15.32 15.84 11.12
C ALA A 218 16.67 15.28 10.65
N LEU A 219 17.69 15.42 11.48
CA LEU A 219 19.06 14.91 11.29
C LEU A 219 19.16 13.43 11.71
#